data_62a45a1591c48f2c78e9ebed2a77ef6f
#
_entry.id   62a45a1591c48f2c78e9ebed2a77ef6f
#
_cell.length_a   1.000
_cell.length_b   1.000
_cell.length_c   1.000
_cell.angle_alpha   90.00
_cell.angle_beta   90.00
_cell.angle_gamma   90.00
#
_symmetry.space_group_name_H-M   'P 1'
#
loop_
_entity.id
_entity.type
_entity.pdbx_description
1 polymer ?
#
loop_
_entity_poly.entity_id
_entity_poly.type
_entity_poly.pdbx_seq_one_letter_code
_entity_poly.pdbx_strand_id
1 'polypeptide(L)'
;MYEYIDNQKAGRGTLIEVHLADLHFGAFNPETQFNILMEQVYNKIITLPKIDIISIDGDIFDHKVMSNSDVVLYATRFIDYLVNLCRDKNATLVILAGTYSHDFDQLKLFYHYIF
;
A
#
# COMPACT_ATOMS: atom_id res chain seq x y z
N MET A 1 -3.23 -9.22 -6.04
CA MET A 1 -2.37 -8.20 -5.45
C MET A 1 -3.16 -7.01 -4.89
N TYR A 2 -4.20 -6.57 -5.57
CA TYR A 2 -5.13 -5.60 -4.99
C TYR A 2 -6.57 -6.02 -5.24
N GLU A 3 -7.47 -5.51 -4.39
CA GLU A 3 -8.89 -5.76 -4.49
C GLU A 3 -9.61 -4.41 -4.43
N TYR A 4 -10.62 -4.25 -5.27
CA TYR A 4 -11.46 -3.06 -5.33
C TYR A 4 -12.89 -3.45 -4.92
N ILE A 5 -13.42 -2.75 -3.92
CA ILE A 5 -14.75 -3.02 -3.40
C ILE A 5 -15.60 -1.75 -3.53
N ASP A 6 -16.72 -1.87 -4.20
CA ASP A 6 -17.71 -0.80 -4.35
C ASP A 6 -18.96 -1.15 -3.55
N ASN A 7 -19.22 -0.39 -2.48
CA ASN A 7 -20.35 -0.56 -1.60
C ASN A 7 -21.57 0.28 -1.99
N GLN A 8 -21.66 0.67 -3.25
CA GLN A 8 -22.74 1.51 -3.75
C GLN A 8 -24.12 0.97 -3.41
N LYS A 9 -24.29 -0.34 -3.38
CA LYS A 9 -25.56 -0.99 -3.09
C LYS A 9 -25.97 -0.89 -1.63
N ALA A 10 -25.10 -0.45 -0.75
CA ALA A 10 -25.39 -0.33 0.68
C ALA A 10 -26.29 0.90 1.02
N GLY A 11 -26.66 1.72 0.05
CA GLY A 11 -27.72 2.71 0.21
C GLY A 11 -27.24 4.15 0.16
N ARG A 12 -26.69 4.75 1.17
CA ARG A 12 -26.55 6.20 1.31
C ARG A 12 -25.28 6.80 0.71
N GLY A 13 -24.95 6.45 -0.48
CA GLY A 13 -23.75 6.90 -1.13
C GLY A 13 -22.80 5.74 -1.34
N THR A 14 -21.70 6.02 -2.00
CA THR A 14 -20.72 5.03 -2.42
C THR A 14 -19.50 5.10 -1.50
N LEU A 15 -19.13 3.98 -0.92
CA LEU A 15 -17.86 3.84 -0.22
C LEU A 15 -16.93 3.00 -1.10
N ILE A 16 -15.81 3.57 -1.48
CA ILE A 16 -14.82 2.89 -2.35
C ILE A 16 -13.58 2.60 -1.54
N GLU A 17 -13.27 1.32 -1.39
CA GLU A 17 -12.13 0.82 -0.65
C GLU A 17 -11.19 0.06 -1.60
N VAL A 18 -9.90 0.33 -1.48
CA VAL A 18 -8.85 -0.39 -2.20
C VAL A 18 -8.05 -1.20 -1.19
N HIS A 19 -7.97 -2.50 -1.40
CA HIS A 19 -7.21 -3.41 -0.54
C HIS A 19 -6.01 -3.94 -1.27
N LEU A 20 -4.83 -3.75 -0.69
CA LEU A 20 -3.57 -4.28 -1.18
C LEU A 20 -3.06 -5.31 -0.19
N ALA A 21 -2.61 -6.46 -0.68
CA ALA A 21 -2.08 -7.51 0.17
C ALA A 21 -0.89 -8.18 -0.52
N ASP A 22 -0.04 -8.83 0.29
CA ASP A 22 1.06 -9.64 -0.20
C ASP A 22 2.00 -8.89 -1.15
N LEU A 23 2.37 -7.66 -0.78
CA LEU A 23 3.31 -6.86 -1.56
C LEU A 23 4.70 -7.51 -1.59
N HIS A 24 5.16 -8.04 -0.45
CA HIS A 24 6.38 -8.83 -0.33
C HIS A 24 7.61 -8.14 -0.91
N PHE A 25 7.83 -6.86 -0.59
CA PHE A 25 9.05 -6.18 -0.99
C PHE A 25 10.28 -6.93 -0.50
N GLY A 26 11.20 -7.21 -1.41
CA GLY A 26 12.40 -8.00 -1.14
C GLY A 26 12.34 -9.43 -1.68
N ALA A 27 11.19 -9.88 -2.19
CA ALA A 27 11.06 -11.20 -2.80
C ALA A 27 11.90 -11.33 -4.07
N PHE A 28 12.11 -10.21 -4.79
CA PHE A 28 12.98 -10.15 -5.96
C PHE A 28 13.49 -8.71 -6.10
N ASN A 29 14.09 -8.36 -7.23
CA ASN A 29 14.69 -7.04 -7.43
C ASN A 29 13.73 -5.91 -7.03
N PRO A 30 14.08 -5.05 -6.07
CA PRO A 30 13.15 -4.06 -5.53
C PRO A 30 12.75 -2.98 -6.53
N GLU A 31 13.65 -2.56 -7.41
CA GLU A 31 13.31 -1.59 -8.46
C GLU A 31 12.30 -2.17 -9.44
N THR A 32 12.52 -3.40 -9.88
CA THR A 32 11.60 -4.09 -10.77
C THR A 32 10.24 -4.26 -10.11
N GLN A 33 10.24 -4.67 -8.84
CA GLN A 33 9.01 -4.85 -8.08
C GLN A 33 8.23 -3.53 -7.95
N PHE A 34 8.94 -2.45 -7.63
CA PHE A 34 8.35 -1.11 -7.57
C PHE A 34 7.72 -0.72 -8.91
N ASN A 35 8.43 -0.91 -10.01
CA ASN A 35 7.94 -0.56 -11.34
C ASN A 35 6.69 -1.35 -11.73
N ILE A 36 6.63 -2.64 -11.39
CA ILE A 36 5.45 -3.48 -11.61
C ILE A 36 4.26 -2.96 -10.81
N LEU A 37 4.48 -2.62 -9.53
CA LEU A 37 3.42 -2.09 -8.68
C LEU A 37 2.91 -0.73 -9.19
N MET A 38 3.79 0.14 -9.66
CA MET A 38 3.38 1.42 -10.23
C MET A 38 2.57 1.22 -11.51
N GLU A 39 2.99 0.34 -12.39
CA GLU A 39 2.33 0.11 -13.66
C GLU A 39 1.01 -0.65 -13.50
N GLN A 40 1.02 -1.75 -12.73
CA GLN A 40 -0.13 -2.66 -12.66
C GLN A 40 -1.12 -2.32 -11.56
N VAL A 41 -0.71 -1.61 -10.53
CA VAL A 41 -1.55 -1.31 -9.37
C VAL A 41 -1.83 0.18 -9.29
N TYR A 42 -0.80 0.99 -9.08
CA TYR A 42 -0.98 2.42 -8.85
C TYR A 42 -1.68 3.11 -10.03
N ASN A 43 -1.25 2.86 -11.25
CA ASN A 43 -1.85 3.48 -12.43
C ASN A 43 -3.32 3.11 -12.62
N LYS A 44 -3.76 1.99 -12.09
CA LYS A 44 -5.18 1.61 -12.10
C LYS A 44 -5.96 2.30 -10.99
N ILE A 45 -5.36 2.39 -9.81
CA ILE A 45 -6.01 3.01 -8.65
C ILE A 45 -6.29 4.49 -8.90
N ILE A 46 -5.35 5.21 -9.50
CA ILE A 46 -5.52 6.66 -9.76
C ILE A 46 -6.63 6.97 -10.73
N THR A 47 -7.09 5.99 -11.50
CA THR A 47 -8.21 6.19 -12.43
C THR A 47 -9.57 6.07 -11.78
N LEU A 48 -9.63 5.61 -10.53
CA LEU A 48 -10.90 5.50 -9.82
C LEU A 48 -11.48 6.89 -9.57
N PRO A 49 -12.79 7.08 -9.76
CA PRO A 49 -13.40 8.41 -9.63
C PRO A 49 -13.40 8.93 -8.20
N LYS A 50 -13.33 8.02 -7.23
CA LYS A 50 -13.36 8.33 -5.81
C LYS A 50 -12.63 7.22 -5.07
N ILE A 51 -11.93 7.57 -4.00
CA ILE A 51 -11.33 6.60 -3.08
C ILE A 51 -11.58 7.12 -1.67
N ASP A 52 -12.13 6.27 -0.81
CA ASP A 52 -12.36 6.60 0.59
C ASP A 52 -11.28 6.00 1.49
N ILE A 53 -10.87 4.77 1.21
CA ILE A 53 -9.88 4.04 2.01
C ILE A 53 -8.94 3.29 1.08
N ILE A 54 -7.65 3.36 1.37
CA ILE A 54 -6.65 2.43 0.85
C ILE A 54 -6.11 1.66 2.05
N SER A 55 -6.23 0.34 2.01
CA SER A 55 -5.76 -0.53 3.08
C SER A 55 -4.65 -1.44 2.56
N ILE A 56 -3.53 -1.48 3.27
CA ILE A 56 -2.47 -2.45 3.03
C ILE A 56 -2.63 -3.52 4.11
N ASP A 57 -3.06 -4.71 3.68
CA ASP A 57 -3.55 -5.76 4.57
C ASP A 57 -2.45 -6.75 4.97
N GLY A 58 -1.26 -6.21 5.30
CA GLY A 58 -0.16 -7.02 5.79
C GLY A 58 0.86 -7.42 4.73
N ASP A 59 1.94 -8.01 5.19
CA ASP A 59 3.02 -8.58 4.38
C ASP A 59 3.60 -7.59 3.34
N ILE A 60 3.92 -6.37 3.81
CA ILE A 60 4.61 -5.37 2.98
C ILE A 60 6.00 -5.88 2.59
N PHE A 61 6.71 -6.49 3.53
CA PHE A 61 8.04 -7.05 3.30
C PHE A 61 7.99 -8.56 3.21
N ASP A 62 8.85 -9.14 2.38
CA ASP A 62 8.98 -10.58 2.24
C ASP A 62 9.70 -11.21 3.43
N HIS A 63 10.67 -10.47 3.99
CA HIS A 63 11.49 -10.91 5.13
C HIS A 63 12.04 -9.66 5.84
N LYS A 64 12.77 -9.88 6.94
CA LYS A 64 13.45 -8.77 7.63
C LYS A 64 14.51 -8.16 6.73
N VAL A 65 14.48 -6.83 6.58
CA VAL A 65 15.40 -6.08 5.74
C VAL A 65 16.12 -5.01 6.56
N MET A 66 17.30 -4.60 6.09
CA MET A 66 18.03 -3.49 6.68
C MET A 66 17.32 -2.17 6.37
N SER A 67 17.25 -1.27 7.34
CA SER A 67 16.54 0.00 7.19
C SER A 67 17.13 0.91 6.12
N ASN A 68 18.39 0.72 5.75
CA ASN A 68 19.07 1.49 4.71
C ASN A 68 19.19 0.73 3.38
N SER A 69 18.45 -0.37 3.23
CA SER A 69 18.51 -1.18 2.02
C SER A 69 17.68 -0.58 0.87
N ASP A 70 17.97 -1.01 -0.36
CA ASP A 70 17.16 -0.63 -1.51
C ASP A 70 15.73 -1.13 -1.40
N VAL A 71 15.52 -2.26 -0.73
CA VAL A 71 14.18 -2.79 -0.48
C VAL A 71 13.35 -1.77 0.28
N VAL A 72 13.89 -1.22 1.38
CA VAL A 72 13.22 -0.19 2.16
C VAL A 72 13.01 1.08 1.34
N LEU A 73 14.00 1.47 0.55
CA LEU A 73 13.90 2.67 -0.30
C LEU A 73 12.70 2.57 -1.25
N TYR A 74 12.57 1.45 -1.97
CA TYR A 74 11.50 1.30 -2.95
C TYR A 74 10.14 1.05 -2.30
N ALA A 75 10.10 0.32 -1.18
CA ALA A 75 8.88 0.16 -0.40
C ALA A 75 8.38 1.52 0.11
N THR A 76 9.29 2.35 0.64
CA THR A 76 8.95 3.69 1.13
C THR A 76 8.45 4.58 -0.01
N ARG A 77 9.07 4.52 -1.18
CA ARG A 77 8.60 5.26 -2.35
C ARG A 77 7.18 4.88 -2.74
N PHE A 78 6.87 3.59 -2.73
CA PHE A 78 5.51 3.13 -3.03
C PHE A 78 4.50 3.66 -2.01
N ILE A 79 4.83 3.57 -0.73
CA ILE A 79 3.99 4.12 0.34
C ILE A 79 3.82 5.64 0.18
N ASP A 80 4.88 6.37 -0.18
CA ASP A 80 4.79 7.81 -0.44
C ASP A 80 3.77 8.13 -1.53
N TYR A 81 3.77 7.37 -2.62
CA TYR A 81 2.77 7.55 -3.68
C TYR A 81 1.36 7.35 -3.16
N LEU A 82 1.15 6.31 -2.33
CA LEU A 82 -0.17 6.05 -1.75
C LEU A 82 -0.58 7.15 -0.76
N VAL A 83 0.33 7.65 0.05
CA VAL A 83 0.06 8.75 0.99
C VAL A 83 -0.37 10.00 0.22
N ASN A 84 0.36 10.36 -0.82
CA ASN A 84 0.03 11.54 -1.63
C ASN A 84 -1.30 11.37 -2.35
N LEU A 85 -1.58 10.17 -2.86
CA LEU A 85 -2.86 9.87 -3.48
C LEU A 85 -4.01 10.02 -2.48
N CYS A 86 -3.83 9.51 -1.26
CA CYS A 86 -4.84 9.64 -0.21
C CYS A 86 -5.10 11.10 0.15
N ARG A 87 -4.06 11.91 0.21
CA ARG A 87 -4.22 13.37 0.43
C ARG A 87 -5.03 14.02 -0.68
N ASP A 88 -4.70 13.70 -1.93
CA ASP A 88 -5.38 14.28 -3.09
C ASP A 88 -6.85 13.87 -3.17
N LYS A 89 -7.15 12.64 -2.79
CA LYS A 89 -8.51 12.08 -2.83
C LYS A 89 -9.28 12.27 -1.53
N ASN A 90 -8.67 12.85 -0.50
CA ASN A 90 -9.24 12.93 0.84
C ASN A 90 -9.61 11.53 1.37
N ALA A 91 -8.73 10.58 1.12
CA ALA A 91 -8.88 9.19 1.55
C ALA A 91 -8.03 8.90 2.79
N THR A 92 -8.33 7.79 3.46
CA THR A 92 -7.58 7.30 4.61
C THR A 92 -6.70 6.14 4.18
N LEU A 93 -5.42 6.18 4.56
CA LEU A 93 -4.50 5.06 4.37
C LEU A 93 -4.43 4.27 5.67
N VAL A 94 -4.69 2.96 5.58
CA VAL A 94 -4.60 2.02 6.71
C VAL A 94 -3.50 1.01 6.38
N ILE A 95 -2.59 0.79 7.32
CA ILE A 95 -1.53 -0.20 7.18
C ILE A 95 -1.64 -1.18 8.34
N LEU A 96 -1.88 -2.44 8.00
CA LEU A 96 -2.00 -3.53 8.96
C LEU A 96 -0.73 -4.39 8.95
N ALA A 97 -0.30 -4.83 10.12
CA ALA A 97 0.80 -5.78 10.22
C ALA A 97 0.36 -7.15 9.70
N GLY A 98 1.22 -7.77 8.91
CA GLY A 98 1.01 -9.12 8.42
C GLY A 98 1.74 -10.17 9.26
N THR A 99 2.21 -11.22 8.60
CA THR A 99 2.98 -12.29 9.23
C THR A 99 4.25 -11.73 9.87
N TYR A 100 4.52 -12.09 11.12
CA TYR A 100 5.69 -11.58 11.84
C TYR A 100 7.00 -11.89 11.10
N SER A 101 7.11 -13.08 10.51
CA SER A 101 8.31 -13.45 9.74
C SER A 101 8.53 -12.58 8.50
N HIS A 102 7.49 -11.91 8.01
CA HIS A 102 7.59 -10.99 6.88
C HIS A 102 7.76 -9.54 7.34
N ASP A 103 6.89 -9.04 8.20
CA ASP A 103 6.90 -7.64 8.57
C ASP A 103 7.77 -7.34 9.80
N PHE A 104 7.95 -8.32 10.71
CA PHE A 104 8.65 -8.09 11.99
C PHE A 104 8.10 -6.82 12.66
N ASP A 105 8.98 -5.91 13.07
CA ASP A 105 8.62 -4.58 13.56
C ASP A 105 8.87 -3.50 12.52
N GLN A 106 8.97 -3.88 11.24
CA GLN A 106 9.42 -2.98 10.18
C GLN A 106 8.40 -1.90 9.83
N LEU A 107 7.14 -2.08 10.21
CA LEU A 107 6.11 -1.05 10.00
C LEU A 107 6.43 0.26 10.73
N LYS A 108 7.29 0.22 11.74
CA LYS A 108 7.78 1.43 12.41
C LYS A 108 8.48 2.39 11.43
N LEU A 109 8.98 1.88 10.31
CA LEU A 109 9.58 2.71 9.26
C LEU A 109 8.59 3.72 8.68
N PHE A 110 7.29 3.47 8.82
CA PHE A 110 6.23 4.33 8.26
C PHE A 110 5.53 5.18 9.31
N TYR A 111 6.00 5.22 10.55
CA TYR A 111 5.35 5.98 11.63
C TYR A 111 5.31 7.48 11.36
N HIS A 112 6.24 7.99 10.56
CA HIS A 112 6.25 9.42 10.21
C HIS A 112 5.05 9.83 9.34
N TYR A 113 4.27 8.88 8.83
CA TYR A 113 3.04 9.15 8.08
C TYR A 113 1.79 9.19 8.96
N ILE A 114 1.93 9.04 10.25
CA ILE A 114 0.78 9.11 11.16
C ILE A 114 0.36 10.58 11.28
N PHE A 115 -0.87 10.84 11.04
CA PHE A 115 -1.45 12.18 11.02
C PHE A 115 -2.36 12.42 12.22
#